data_1fdcc753f3d561057aad2f126f88c410
#
_entry.id   1fdcc753f3d561057aad2f126f88c410
#
_cell.length_a   1.000
_cell.length_b   1.000
_cell.length_c   1.000
_cell.angle_alpha   90.00
_cell.angle_beta   90.00
_cell.angle_gamma   90.00
#
_symmetry.space_group_name_H-M   'P 1'
#
loop_
_entity.id
_entity.type
_entity.pdbx_description
1 polymer ?
#
loop_
_entity_poly.entity_id
_entity_poly.type
_entity_poly.pdbx_seq_one_letter_code
_entity_poly.pdbx_strand_id
1 'polypeptide(L)'
;PQRMQDDLFGDTLPKPPPAEASASAPASPIVPGTDAPTRRSRSDTVAPIAADGALTALAATLPPRLRLGTSSWTYPGWQGLVWEGEHSDTQLSKQGLAVYAQHPLMRTVSIDRSFYRPLTVSQYERYASQVPDDFRFVVKAPSVVTDALVRSEDGRGRQPNPAFLSPELARSECVEPALQGLGHKLGALVFQLSPLPLAQLDRMPALLDRLRAMLLALPPLAPLAPDGVIAVEVRDPEWLTPDFAAVLREAGATYCLGLHAKMPPLQDQLPMLRALWPGPLVCRWNLNPVHGPYGYEAAERLYEPYDRLHHPAPETRAALAAVIAGTTGRGQNAFVTISNHA
;
A
#
# COMPACT_ATOMS: atom_id res chain seq x y z
N PRO A 1 6.00 -10.70 2.02
CA PRO A 1 6.54 -9.39 1.61
C PRO A 1 6.46 -8.33 2.69
N GLN A 2 5.48 -8.39 3.60
CA GLN A 2 5.28 -7.38 4.65
C GLN A 2 6.28 -7.47 5.80
N ARG A 3 6.88 -8.63 6.07
CA ARG A 3 7.93 -8.80 7.08
C ARG A 3 9.24 -8.07 6.75
N MET A 4 9.43 -7.66 5.51
CA MET A 4 10.71 -7.17 5.00
C MET A 4 10.94 -5.67 5.10
N GLN A 5 9.90 -4.89 5.31
CA GLN A 5 10.07 -3.46 5.62
C GLN A 5 10.62 -3.24 7.04
N ASP A 6 10.62 -4.30 7.89
CA ASP A 6 11.05 -4.20 9.28
C ASP A 6 12.57 -4.04 9.46
N ASP A 7 13.38 -4.51 8.51
CA ASP A 7 14.85 -4.46 8.59
C ASP A 7 15.45 -3.07 8.31
N LEU A 8 14.67 -2.12 7.84
CA LEU A 8 15.18 -0.79 7.47
C LEU A 8 15.71 0.02 8.67
N PHE A 9 15.31 -0.36 9.89
CA PHE A 9 15.54 0.46 11.09
C PHE A 9 16.28 -0.25 12.23
N GLY A 10 16.79 -1.46 12.03
CA GLY A 10 17.73 -2.10 12.94
C GLY A 10 17.17 -2.68 14.24
N ASP A 11 15.83 -2.74 14.41
CA ASP A 11 15.19 -3.44 15.53
C ASP A 11 14.93 -4.91 15.16
N THR A 12 15.92 -5.77 15.36
CA THR A 12 15.77 -7.22 15.22
C THR A 12 14.99 -7.79 16.40
N LEU A 13 13.79 -8.30 16.13
CA LEU A 13 13.14 -9.24 17.03
C LEU A 13 13.93 -10.57 17.02
N PRO A 14 14.09 -11.25 18.17
CA PRO A 14 14.81 -12.52 18.22
C PRO A 14 14.10 -13.56 17.35
N LYS A 15 14.88 -14.17 16.46
CA LYS A 15 14.47 -15.27 15.59
C LYS A 15 14.09 -16.49 16.43
N PRO A 16 12.96 -17.16 16.19
CA PRO A 16 12.67 -18.43 16.84
C PRO A 16 13.73 -19.48 16.42
N PRO A 17 14.11 -20.40 17.32
CA PRO A 17 15.14 -21.39 17.04
C PRO A 17 14.72 -22.31 15.89
N PRO A 18 15.67 -22.74 15.04
CA PRO A 18 15.37 -23.65 13.95
C PRO A 18 14.97 -25.03 14.50
N ALA A 19 13.92 -25.62 13.93
CA ALA A 19 13.54 -26.99 14.18
C ALA A 19 14.67 -27.91 13.71
N GLU A 20 15.11 -28.80 14.60
CA GLU A 20 16.10 -29.82 14.33
C GLU A 20 15.59 -30.79 13.26
N ALA A 21 16.26 -30.86 12.13
CA ALA A 21 16.10 -31.92 11.16
C ALA A 21 17.25 -32.93 11.35
N SER A 22 16.93 -34.08 11.85
CA SER A 22 17.82 -35.20 11.94
C SER A 22 17.88 -35.98 10.63
N ALA A 23 19.05 -36.61 10.45
CA ALA A 23 19.34 -37.83 9.66
C ALA A 23 19.93 -37.68 8.26
N SER A 24 21.19 -37.98 8.29
CA SER A 24 22.15 -38.52 7.33
C SER A 24 21.64 -39.46 6.24
N ALA A 25 22.15 -39.29 5.01
CA ALA A 25 22.38 -40.36 4.06
C ALA A 25 23.57 -40.03 3.11
N PRO A 26 24.23 -41.00 2.47
CA PRO A 26 25.65 -41.04 2.27
C PRO A 26 26.14 -40.47 0.94
N ALA A 27 27.44 -40.15 0.94
CA ALA A 27 28.23 -39.68 -0.19
C ALA A 27 28.30 -40.64 -1.37
N SER A 28 28.22 -40.14 -2.59
CA SER A 28 28.66 -40.81 -3.82
C SER A 28 29.46 -39.85 -4.71
N PRO A 29 30.33 -40.33 -5.60
CA PRO A 29 31.64 -39.76 -5.84
C PRO A 29 31.71 -38.64 -6.87
N ILE A 30 32.78 -37.86 -6.72
CA ILE A 30 33.16 -36.72 -7.53
C ILE A 30 33.58 -37.17 -8.94
N VAL A 31 32.98 -36.57 -9.98
CA VAL A 31 33.47 -36.53 -11.35
C VAL A 31 33.92 -35.10 -11.65
N PRO A 32 35.17 -34.85 -12.08
CA PRO A 32 35.62 -33.51 -12.46
C PRO A 32 35.31 -33.27 -13.92
N GLY A 33 34.61 -32.19 -14.22
CA GLY A 33 34.36 -31.77 -15.61
C GLY A 33 33.58 -30.49 -15.73
N THR A 34 34.37 -29.42 -16.02
CA THR A 34 34.02 -28.25 -16.85
C THR A 34 32.99 -27.23 -16.38
N ASP A 35 33.51 -26.00 -16.39
CA ASP A 35 32.83 -24.71 -16.45
C ASP A 35 31.89 -24.36 -15.28
N ALA A 36 32.51 -23.75 -14.25
CA ALA A 36 31.78 -22.96 -13.27
C ALA A 36 31.10 -21.77 -13.99
N PRO A 37 29.79 -21.58 -13.82
CA PRO A 37 29.17 -20.33 -14.23
C PRO A 37 29.83 -19.22 -13.41
N THR A 38 30.38 -18.22 -14.05
CA THR A 38 30.88 -17.00 -13.46
C THR A 38 29.85 -16.47 -12.48
N ARG A 39 30.16 -16.56 -11.18
CA ARG A 39 29.40 -15.87 -10.14
C ARG A 39 29.37 -14.39 -10.52
N ARG A 40 28.24 -13.94 -11.09
CA ARG A 40 27.99 -12.52 -11.24
C ARG A 40 28.11 -11.91 -9.85
N SER A 41 29.04 -10.98 -9.67
CA SER A 41 29.25 -10.29 -8.41
C SER A 41 27.92 -9.61 -8.05
N ARG A 42 27.37 -9.95 -6.88
CA ARG A 42 26.26 -9.16 -6.30
C ARG A 42 26.80 -7.75 -6.13
N SER A 43 26.20 -6.80 -6.82
CA SER A 43 26.50 -5.39 -6.61
C SER A 43 26.09 -5.01 -5.18
N ASP A 44 26.95 -4.35 -4.44
CA ASP A 44 26.64 -3.86 -3.09
C ASP A 44 25.64 -2.69 -3.11
N THR A 45 25.35 -2.14 -4.29
CA THR A 45 24.42 -1.02 -4.50
C THR A 45 23.32 -1.40 -5.48
N VAL A 46 22.09 -0.96 -5.18
CA VAL A 46 20.95 -1.08 -6.09
C VAL A 46 21.05 0.05 -7.13
N ALA A 47 21.03 -0.32 -8.41
CA ALA A 47 21.05 0.62 -9.52
C ALA A 47 19.75 0.53 -10.33
N PRO A 48 19.24 1.65 -10.88
CA PRO A 48 18.07 1.63 -11.77
C PRO A 48 18.44 0.97 -13.10
N ILE A 49 17.47 0.36 -13.78
CA ILE A 49 17.63 -0.04 -15.18
C ILE A 49 17.83 1.18 -16.06
N ALA A 50 18.51 1.00 -17.18
CA ALA A 50 18.61 2.06 -18.20
C ALA A 50 17.20 2.50 -18.61
N ALA A 51 16.99 3.81 -18.68
CA ALA A 51 15.70 4.38 -19.05
C ALA A 51 15.30 3.94 -20.49
N ASP A 52 14.15 3.27 -20.60
CA ASP A 52 13.53 3.01 -21.90
C ASP A 52 12.89 4.30 -22.43
N GLY A 53 13.30 4.73 -23.63
CA GLY A 53 12.76 5.93 -24.27
C GLY A 53 11.25 5.84 -24.52
N ALA A 54 10.74 4.66 -24.86
CA ALA A 54 9.31 4.44 -25.05
C ALA A 54 8.53 4.58 -23.74
N LEU A 55 9.08 4.05 -22.64
CA LEU A 55 8.48 4.17 -21.31
C LEU A 55 8.48 5.61 -20.81
N THR A 56 9.58 6.34 -21.05
CA THR A 56 9.70 7.76 -20.71
C THR A 56 8.70 8.61 -21.51
N ALA A 57 8.54 8.33 -22.81
CA ALA A 57 7.56 8.99 -23.65
C ALA A 57 6.13 8.71 -23.18
N LEU A 58 5.82 7.46 -22.83
CA LEU A 58 4.53 7.09 -22.24
C LEU A 58 4.27 7.87 -20.93
N ALA A 59 5.24 7.91 -20.04
CA ALA A 59 5.11 8.62 -18.77
C ALA A 59 4.79 10.11 -18.96
N ALA A 60 5.38 10.74 -19.99
CA ALA A 60 5.12 12.13 -20.34
C ALA A 60 3.68 12.40 -20.84
N THR A 61 2.94 11.38 -21.29
CA THR A 61 1.53 11.50 -21.68
C THR A 61 0.56 11.41 -20.52
N LEU A 62 1.02 10.94 -19.35
CA LEU A 62 0.15 10.78 -18.20
C LEU A 62 -0.25 12.14 -17.59
N PRO A 63 -1.47 12.26 -17.03
CA PRO A 63 -1.88 13.48 -16.35
C PRO A 63 -0.89 13.86 -15.24
N PRO A 64 -0.48 15.13 -15.12
CA PRO A 64 0.49 15.57 -14.13
C PRO A 64 0.00 15.39 -12.67
N ARG A 65 -1.32 15.31 -12.48
CA ARG A 65 -1.96 15.07 -11.18
C ARG A 65 -2.15 13.59 -10.83
N LEU A 66 -1.78 12.68 -11.74
CA LEU A 66 -1.76 11.25 -11.46
C LEU A 66 -0.46 10.87 -10.72
N ARG A 67 -0.61 10.21 -9.60
CA ARG A 67 0.46 9.53 -8.87
C ARG A 67 0.18 8.04 -8.93
N LEU A 68 0.85 7.36 -9.87
CA LEU A 68 0.76 5.91 -10.05
C LEU A 68 1.92 5.24 -9.33
N GLY A 69 1.68 4.10 -8.71
CA GLY A 69 2.70 3.32 -8.02
C GLY A 69 2.19 2.00 -7.48
N THR A 70 2.91 1.44 -6.55
CA THR A 70 2.69 0.10 -6.03
C THR A 70 2.50 0.07 -4.52
N SER A 71 2.08 -1.09 -3.98
CA SER A 71 1.89 -1.26 -2.54
C SER A 71 3.21 -1.40 -1.76
N SER A 72 4.33 -1.66 -2.43
CA SER A 72 5.67 -1.74 -1.88
C SER A 72 6.71 -1.61 -2.98
N TRP A 73 7.99 -1.51 -2.62
CA TRP A 73 9.14 -1.44 -3.54
C TRP A 73 10.18 -2.55 -3.32
N THR A 74 9.90 -3.54 -2.47
CA THR A 74 10.91 -4.53 -2.05
C THR A 74 10.75 -5.89 -2.74
N TYR A 75 10.71 -5.91 -4.08
CA TYR A 75 10.48 -7.12 -4.86
C TYR A 75 11.71 -7.51 -5.68
N PRO A 76 12.47 -8.55 -5.28
CA PRO A 76 13.64 -9.05 -6.04
C PRO A 76 13.33 -9.39 -7.50
N GLY A 77 12.15 -9.94 -7.76
CA GLY A 77 11.71 -10.31 -9.10
C GLY A 77 11.50 -9.15 -10.08
N TRP A 78 11.60 -7.90 -9.63
CA TRP A 78 11.60 -6.73 -10.53
C TRP A 78 12.97 -6.43 -11.15
N GLN A 79 13.90 -7.38 -11.06
CA GLN A 79 15.14 -7.35 -11.82
C GLN A 79 14.87 -7.18 -13.32
N GLY A 80 15.52 -6.21 -13.95
CA GLY A 80 15.32 -5.86 -15.36
C GLY A 80 14.03 -5.09 -15.65
N LEU A 81 13.18 -4.87 -14.64
CA LEU A 81 11.98 -4.03 -14.73
C LEU A 81 12.17 -2.69 -14.02
N VAL A 82 12.80 -2.69 -12.84
CA VAL A 82 13.00 -1.50 -12.01
C VAL A 82 14.48 -1.32 -11.65
N TRP A 83 15.21 -2.39 -11.34
CA TRP A 83 16.62 -2.37 -10.98
C TRP A 83 17.46 -3.35 -11.80
N GLU A 84 18.76 -3.02 -11.91
CA GLU A 84 19.76 -3.90 -12.50
C GLU A 84 20.22 -4.94 -11.48
N GLY A 85 20.46 -6.17 -11.94
CA GLY A 85 21.03 -7.23 -11.13
C GLY A 85 20.10 -7.84 -10.08
N GLU A 86 20.64 -8.82 -9.36
CA GLU A 86 19.93 -9.55 -8.31
C GLU A 86 20.16 -8.90 -6.95
N HIS A 87 19.09 -8.62 -6.24
CA HIS A 87 19.11 -8.02 -4.91
C HIS A 87 18.26 -8.81 -3.94
N SER A 88 18.69 -8.85 -2.68
CA SER A 88 17.86 -9.40 -1.61
C SER A 88 16.78 -8.39 -1.17
N ASP A 89 15.70 -8.89 -0.59
CA ASP A 89 14.65 -8.07 0.01
C ASP A 89 15.21 -7.07 1.02
N THR A 90 16.14 -7.51 1.88
CA THR A 90 16.81 -6.64 2.86
C THR A 90 17.56 -5.50 2.21
N GLN A 91 18.24 -5.76 1.08
CA GLN A 91 18.96 -4.73 0.33
C GLN A 91 18.00 -3.76 -0.34
N LEU A 92 16.93 -4.26 -0.98
CA LEU A 92 15.87 -3.44 -1.58
C LEU A 92 15.11 -2.61 -0.55
N SER A 93 14.87 -3.18 0.63
CA SER A 93 14.25 -2.46 1.74
C SER A 93 15.06 -1.21 2.14
N LYS A 94 16.39 -1.30 2.13
CA LYS A 94 17.30 -0.21 2.53
C LYS A 94 17.60 0.79 1.42
N GLN A 95 17.73 0.33 0.17
CA GLN A 95 18.26 1.11 -0.96
C GLN A 95 17.30 1.21 -2.14
N GLY A 96 16.28 0.35 -2.20
CA GLY A 96 15.41 0.22 -3.37
C GLY A 96 14.48 1.42 -3.58
N LEU A 97 14.06 2.12 -2.52
CA LEU A 97 13.11 3.23 -2.65
C LEU A 97 13.66 4.37 -3.52
N ALA A 98 14.93 4.73 -3.35
CA ALA A 98 15.55 5.77 -4.15
C ALA A 98 15.66 5.40 -5.64
N VAL A 99 15.83 4.11 -5.93
CA VAL A 99 15.85 3.59 -7.30
C VAL A 99 14.43 3.48 -7.87
N TYR A 100 13.49 2.96 -7.09
CA TYR A 100 12.07 2.89 -7.45
C TYR A 100 11.52 4.26 -7.85
N ALA A 101 11.85 5.30 -7.10
CA ALA A 101 11.38 6.67 -7.38
C ALA A 101 12.01 7.30 -8.64
N GLN A 102 13.03 6.68 -9.24
CA GLN A 102 13.61 7.09 -10.53
C GLN A 102 12.86 6.46 -11.73
N HIS A 103 12.04 5.44 -11.50
CA HIS A 103 11.27 4.82 -12.57
C HIS A 103 10.23 5.80 -13.14
N PRO A 104 10.15 5.99 -14.47
CA PRO A 104 9.34 7.06 -15.09
C PRO A 104 7.86 7.06 -14.71
N LEU A 105 7.28 5.87 -14.44
CA LEU A 105 5.86 5.73 -14.10
C LEU A 105 5.60 5.81 -12.59
N MET A 106 6.60 5.59 -11.73
CA MET A 106 6.40 5.44 -10.30
C MET A 106 6.53 6.79 -9.58
N ARG A 107 5.38 7.40 -9.27
CA ARG A 107 5.28 8.72 -8.62
C ARG A 107 4.65 8.65 -7.23
N THR A 108 4.28 7.46 -6.79
CA THR A 108 3.81 7.14 -5.43
C THR A 108 4.20 5.74 -5.02
N VAL A 109 4.14 5.47 -3.74
CA VAL A 109 4.20 4.12 -3.17
C VAL A 109 3.43 4.11 -1.85
N SER A 110 2.86 2.95 -1.49
CA SER A 110 2.21 2.78 -0.20
C SER A 110 3.22 2.43 0.88
N ILE A 111 3.11 3.09 2.04
CA ILE A 111 3.80 2.71 3.27
C ILE A 111 2.81 1.88 4.10
N ASP A 112 2.81 0.56 3.88
CA ASP A 112 1.88 -0.36 4.56
C ASP A 112 2.43 -0.86 5.91
N ARG A 113 3.73 -0.70 6.17
CA ARG A 113 4.37 -1.04 7.44
C ARG A 113 3.73 -0.33 8.63
N SER A 114 3.34 0.92 8.47
CA SER A 114 2.66 1.73 9.49
C SER A 114 1.37 1.09 10.02
N PHE A 115 0.75 0.19 9.27
CA PHE A 115 -0.42 -0.57 9.71
C PHE A 115 -0.11 -1.50 10.89
N TYR A 116 1.05 -2.15 10.88
CA TYR A 116 1.43 -3.10 11.91
C TYR A 116 2.03 -2.42 13.14
N ARG A 117 2.75 -1.34 12.92
CA ARG A 117 3.39 -0.55 13.97
C ARG A 117 3.41 0.93 13.55
N PRO A 118 2.92 1.85 14.39
CA PRO A 118 3.05 3.28 14.15
C PRO A 118 4.51 3.67 13.87
N LEU A 119 4.71 4.56 12.92
CA LEU A 119 6.04 5.06 12.55
C LEU A 119 6.30 6.41 13.20
N THR A 120 7.55 6.64 13.57
CA THR A 120 8.00 7.92 14.11
C THR A 120 8.22 8.97 13.01
N VAL A 121 8.26 10.24 13.39
CA VAL A 121 8.60 11.35 12.49
C VAL A 121 9.92 11.08 11.76
N SER A 122 10.97 10.66 12.46
CA SER A 122 12.28 10.40 11.87
C SER A 122 12.28 9.23 10.86
N GLN A 123 11.38 8.25 11.05
CA GLN A 123 11.21 7.18 10.08
C GLN A 123 10.55 7.68 8.79
N TYR A 124 9.56 8.55 8.91
CA TYR A 124 8.94 9.20 7.74
C TYR A 124 9.90 10.16 7.03
N GLU A 125 10.69 10.96 7.77
CA GLU A 125 11.75 11.82 7.21
C GLU A 125 12.75 11.03 6.38
N ARG A 126 13.14 9.84 6.84
CA ARG A 126 14.04 8.95 6.12
C ARG A 126 13.43 8.45 4.80
N TYR A 127 12.13 8.19 4.75
CA TYR A 127 11.45 7.90 3.47
C TYR A 127 11.43 9.13 2.56
N ALA A 128 11.05 10.28 3.11
CA ALA A 128 10.97 11.52 2.35
C ALA A 128 12.31 11.92 1.72
N SER A 129 13.42 11.69 2.42
CA SER A 129 14.77 12.04 1.93
C SER A 129 15.25 11.20 0.74
N GLN A 130 14.61 10.05 0.46
CA GLN A 130 15.03 9.13 -0.61
C GLN A 130 14.32 9.37 -1.95
N VAL A 131 13.32 10.23 -2.00
CA VAL A 131 12.49 10.42 -3.19
C VAL A 131 12.50 11.86 -3.67
N PRO A 132 12.26 12.12 -4.98
CA PRO A 132 12.19 13.47 -5.52
C PRO A 132 11.03 14.28 -4.93
N ASP A 133 11.07 15.58 -5.17
CA ASP A 133 10.17 16.56 -4.55
C ASP A 133 8.69 16.41 -4.99
N ASP A 134 8.48 15.95 -6.20
CA ASP A 134 7.15 15.69 -6.77
C ASP A 134 6.56 14.30 -6.42
N PHE A 135 7.32 13.46 -5.73
CA PHE A 135 6.86 12.15 -5.27
C PHE A 135 5.90 12.30 -4.07
N ARG A 136 4.87 11.46 -4.02
CA ARG A 136 3.90 11.44 -2.91
C ARG A 136 3.77 10.05 -2.33
N PHE A 137 3.62 9.96 -1.02
CA PHE A 137 3.39 8.71 -0.32
C PHE A 137 1.91 8.50 -0.04
N VAL A 138 1.46 7.26 -0.17
CA VAL A 138 0.20 6.76 0.40
C VAL A 138 0.54 6.06 1.70
N VAL A 139 0.00 6.51 2.82
CA VAL A 139 0.31 5.96 4.15
C VAL A 139 -0.90 5.22 4.68
N LYS A 140 -0.73 3.98 5.10
CA LYS A 140 -1.79 3.19 5.72
C LYS A 140 -1.82 3.45 7.21
N ALA A 141 -2.99 3.82 7.74
CA ALA A 141 -3.19 4.06 9.17
C ALA A 141 -2.95 2.79 10.01
N PRO A 142 -2.47 2.92 11.26
CA PRO A 142 -2.18 1.79 12.14
C PRO A 142 -3.42 0.97 12.50
N SER A 143 -3.25 -0.35 12.58
CA SER A 143 -4.32 -1.30 12.94
C SER A 143 -4.92 -1.03 14.33
N VAL A 144 -4.15 -0.45 15.24
CA VAL A 144 -4.65 -0.05 16.55
C VAL A 144 -5.85 0.89 16.46
N VAL A 145 -5.94 1.69 15.39
CA VAL A 145 -7.06 2.61 15.14
C VAL A 145 -8.11 2.01 14.21
N THR A 146 -7.68 1.16 13.26
CA THR A 146 -8.55 0.73 12.14
C THR A 146 -9.09 -0.69 12.28
N ASP A 147 -8.59 -1.49 13.22
CA ASP A 147 -9.12 -2.81 13.54
C ASP A 147 -10.10 -2.75 14.70
N ALA A 148 -11.31 -3.30 14.49
CA ALA A 148 -12.31 -3.42 15.55
C ALA A 148 -11.98 -4.50 16.58
N LEU A 149 -11.07 -5.40 16.27
CA LEU A 149 -10.64 -6.50 17.11
C LEU A 149 -9.13 -6.44 17.36
N VAL A 150 -8.72 -6.79 18.58
CA VAL A 150 -7.30 -6.99 18.88
C VAL A 150 -6.83 -8.26 18.17
N ARG A 151 -5.80 -8.11 17.33
CA ARG A 151 -5.17 -9.22 16.64
C ARG A 151 -4.27 -10.01 17.58
N SER A 152 -4.46 -11.31 17.64
CA SER A 152 -3.50 -12.23 18.24
C SER A 152 -2.30 -12.43 17.30
N GLU A 153 -1.21 -13.02 17.81
CA GLU A 153 0.01 -13.29 17.02
C GLU A 153 -0.24 -14.15 15.79
N ASP A 154 -1.29 -14.99 15.81
CA ASP A 154 -1.76 -15.79 14.67
C ASP A 154 -2.64 -15.00 13.66
N GLY A 155 -2.79 -13.70 13.85
CA GLY A 155 -3.57 -12.82 12.96
C GLY A 155 -5.09 -12.90 13.15
N ARG A 156 -5.59 -13.67 14.12
CA ARG A 156 -7.01 -13.80 14.42
C ARG A 156 -7.42 -12.81 15.51
N GLY A 157 -8.32 -11.89 15.20
CA GLY A 157 -8.89 -10.98 16.20
C GLY A 157 -9.84 -11.73 17.12
N ARG A 158 -9.61 -11.67 18.45
CA ARG A 158 -10.39 -12.39 19.46
C ARG A 158 -11.16 -11.49 20.43
N GLN A 159 -10.72 -10.25 20.62
CA GLN A 159 -11.31 -9.33 21.59
C GLN A 159 -11.63 -7.98 20.95
N PRO A 160 -12.68 -7.29 21.40
CA PRO A 160 -12.93 -5.92 20.96
C PRO A 160 -11.72 -5.02 21.23
N ASN A 161 -11.42 -4.18 20.26
CA ASN A 161 -10.37 -3.18 20.37
C ASN A 161 -10.97 -1.88 20.92
N PRO A 162 -10.64 -1.45 22.16
CA PRO A 162 -11.16 -0.20 22.72
C PRO A 162 -10.64 1.04 21.99
N ALA A 163 -9.51 0.93 21.29
CA ALA A 163 -8.89 2.01 20.53
C ALA A 163 -9.43 2.14 19.10
N PHE A 164 -10.32 1.24 18.68
CA PHE A 164 -10.93 1.30 17.34
C PHE A 164 -11.63 2.64 17.13
N LEU A 165 -11.27 3.36 16.06
CA LEU A 165 -11.73 4.70 15.71
C LEU A 165 -11.48 5.74 16.82
N SER A 166 -10.39 5.59 17.60
CA SER A 166 -9.98 6.59 18.59
C SER A 166 -9.47 7.85 17.90
N PRO A 167 -10.09 9.04 18.15
CA PRO A 167 -9.62 10.30 17.61
C PRO A 167 -8.19 10.67 18.04
N GLU A 168 -7.88 10.42 19.31
CA GLU A 168 -6.58 10.73 19.89
C GLU A 168 -5.47 9.91 19.24
N LEU A 169 -5.63 8.59 19.18
CA LEU A 169 -4.64 7.70 18.57
C LEU A 169 -4.53 7.89 17.06
N ALA A 170 -5.64 8.16 16.36
CA ALA A 170 -5.59 8.49 14.94
C ALA A 170 -4.75 9.74 14.69
N ARG A 171 -4.82 10.74 15.58
CA ARG A 171 -4.02 11.95 15.50
C ARG A 171 -2.56 11.68 15.85
N SER A 172 -2.29 11.14 17.06
CA SER A 172 -0.93 11.04 17.61
C SER A 172 -0.09 9.92 16.97
N GLU A 173 -0.71 8.81 16.62
CA GLU A 173 0.00 7.61 16.09
C GLU A 173 -0.01 7.52 14.55
N CYS A 174 -0.81 8.36 13.88
CA CYS A 174 -0.92 8.31 12.43
C CYS A 174 -0.67 9.68 11.78
N VAL A 175 -1.58 10.64 11.99
CA VAL A 175 -1.62 11.86 11.19
C VAL A 175 -0.43 12.77 11.50
N GLU A 176 -0.20 13.09 12.78
CA GLU A 176 0.87 14.01 13.18
C GLU A 176 2.26 13.51 12.78
N PRO A 177 2.66 12.25 13.06
CA PRO A 177 3.98 11.77 12.66
C PRO A 177 4.18 11.73 11.14
N ALA A 178 3.15 11.30 10.38
CA ALA A 178 3.23 11.26 8.93
C ALA A 178 3.31 12.67 8.33
N LEU A 179 2.50 13.59 8.83
CA LEU A 179 2.46 14.98 8.37
C LEU A 179 3.78 15.71 8.65
N GLN A 180 4.33 15.55 9.85
CA GLN A 180 5.59 16.17 10.24
C GLN A 180 6.78 15.57 9.47
N GLY A 181 6.83 14.25 9.34
CA GLY A 181 7.97 13.57 8.72
C GLY A 181 7.98 13.59 7.19
N LEU A 182 6.82 13.52 6.55
CA LEU A 182 6.72 13.55 5.08
C LEU A 182 6.53 14.95 4.53
N GLY A 183 5.92 15.85 5.30
CA GLY A 183 5.61 17.20 4.83
C GLY A 183 4.78 17.17 3.54
N HIS A 184 5.18 17.99 2.55
CA HIS A 184 4.50 18.05 1.25
C HIS A 184 4.55 16.75 0.43
N LYS A 185 5.38 15.78 0.80
CA LYS A 185 5.43 14.45 0.17
C LYS A 185 4.35 13.51 0.68
N LEU A 186 3.54 13.91 1.66
CA LEU A 186 2.35 13.19 2.06
C LEU A 186 1.26 13.38 1.00
N GLY A 187 0.85 12.29 0.34
CA GLY A 187 -0.21 12.26 -0.67
C GLY A 187 -1.55 11.82 -0.11
N ALA A 188 -1.62 10.66 0.51
CA ALA A 188 -2.85 10.17 1.12
C ALA A 188 -2.58 9.44 2.44
N LEU A 189 -3.42 9.70 3.43
CA LEU A 189 -3.52 8.92 4.66
C LEU A 189 -4.77 8.03 4.54
N VAL A 190 -4.58 6.71 4.50
CA VAL A 190 -5.65 5.75 4.27
C VAL A 190 -6.00 5.02 5.57
N PHE A 191 -7.17 5.33 6.12
CA PHE A 191 -7.78 4.58 7.20
C PHE A 191 -8.50 3.38 6.61
N GLN A 192 -7.78 2.25 6.46
CA GLN A 192 -8.39 1.01 5.99
C GLN A 192 -9.03 0.29 7.17
N LEU A 193 -10.35 0.33 7.25
CA LEU A 193 -11.12 -0.41 8.22
C LEU A 193 -11.08 -1.90 7.88
N SER A 194 -10.63 -2.71 8.82
CA SER A 194 -10.64 -4.16 8.65
C SER A 194 -12.08 -4.69 8.68
N PRO A 195 -12.34 -5.89 8.10
CA PRO A 195 -13.66 -6.48 8.13
C PRO A 195 -14.23 -6.53 9.54
N LEU A 196 -15.47 -6.13 9.68
CA LEU A 196 -16.16 -6.04 10.97
C LEU A 196 -16.98 -7.29 11.27
N PRO A 197 -17.14 -7.66 12.57
CA PRO A 197 -18.15 -8.62 12.98
C PRO A 197 -19.55 -8.15 12.60
N LEU A 198 -20.42 -9.07 12.19
CA LEU A 198 -21.82 -8.76 11.81
C LEU A 198 -22.57 -7.95 12.87
N ALA A 199 -22.40 -8.30 14.16
CA ALA A 199 -23.01 -7.58 15.27
C ALA A 199 -22.58 -6.10 15.38
N GLN A 200 -21.47 -5.72 14.77
CA GLN A 200 -21.06 -4.31 14.65
C GLN A 200 -21.65 -3.67 13.39
N LEU A 201 -21.68 -4.38 12.26
CA LEU A 201 -22.32 -3.91 11.02
C LEU A 201 -23.80 -3.61 11.22
N ASP A 202 -24.50 -4.39 12.05
CA ASP A 202 -25.91 -4.15 12.45
C ASP A 202 -26.11 -2.81 13.20
N ARG A 203 -25.00 -2.18 13.64
CA ARG A 203 -25.00 -0.89 14.34
C ARG A 203 -24.36 0.22 13.50
N MET A 204 -24.57 0.21 12.20
CA MET A 204 -23.96 1.15 11.26
C MET A 204 -24.10 2.63 11.66
N PRO A 205 -25.24 3.13 12.16
CA PRO A 205 -25.33 4.53 12.60
C PRO A 205 -24.32 4.89 13.70
N ALA A 206 -24.14 4.02 14.69
CA ALA A 206 -23.17 4.23 15.77
C ALA A 206 -21.71 4.15 15.27
N LEU A 207 -21.42 3.29 14.28
CA LEU A 207 -20.11 3.23 13.62
C LEU A 207 -19.83 4.52 12.84
N LEU A 208 -20.82 5.03 12.11
CA LEU A 208 -20.70 6.29 11.36
C LEU A 208 -20.47 7.48 12.29
N ASP A 209 -21.14 7.53 13.44
CA ASP A 209 -20.93 8.58 14.44
C ASP A 209 -19.50 8.54 15.02
N ARG A 210 -19.00 7.34 15.32
CA ARG A 210 -17.61 7.17 15.78
C ARG A 210 -16.59 7.56 14.70
N LEU A 211 -16.80 7.13 13.46
CA LEU A 211 -15.95 7.50 12.33
C LEU A 211 -15.95 9.02 12.11
N ARG A 212 -17.13 9.64 12.16
CA ARG A 212 -17.28 11.09 12.08
C ARG A 212 -16.47 11.80 13.16
N ALA A 213 -16.64 11.39 14.42
CA ALA A 213 -15.93 11.98 15.56
C ALA A 213 -14.41 11.87 15.39
N MET A 214 -13.91 10.72 14.94
CA MET A 214 -12.50 10.52 14.66
C MET A 214 -12.02 11.46 13.55
N LEU A 215 -12.67 11.47 12.40
CA LEU A 215 -12.24 12.25 11.24
C LEU A 215 -12.26 13.77 11.51
N LEU A 216 -13.29 14.26 12.19
CA LEU A 216 -13.40 15.69 12.54
C LEU A 216 -12.37 16.15 13.57
N ALA A 217 -11.80 15.24 14.34
CA ALA A 217 -10.76 15.55 15.32
C ALA A 217 -9.34 15.56 14.72
N LEU A 218 -9.16 15.14 13.46
CA LEU A 218 -7.86 15.12 12.81
C LEU A 218 -7.39 16.55 12.50
N PRO A 219 -6.07 16.84 12.60
CA PRO A 219 -5.55 18.14 12.22
C PRO A 219 -5.64 18.33 10.69
N PRO A 220 -5.75 19.59 10.22
CA PRO A 220 -5.67 19.88 8.80
C PRO A 220 -4.30 19.52 8.26
N LEU A 221 -4.25 18.95 7.06
CA LEU A 221 -2.99 18.58 6.41
C LEU A 221 -2.28 19.80 5.79
N ALA A 222 -3.05 20.78 5.29
CA ALA A 222 -2.51 22.05 4.82
C ALA A 222 -2.09 22.92 6.03
N PRO A 223 -1.04 23.76 5.90
CA PRO A 223 -0.24 24.00 4.69
C PRO A 223 0.92 23.02 4.48
N LEU A 224 1.22 22.14 5.44
CA LEU A 224 2.38 21.26 5.36
C LEU A 224 2.30 20.25 4.20
N ALA A 225 1.13 19.68 3.97
CA ALA A 225 0.86 18.76 2.87
C ALA A 225 -0.33 19.29 2.02
N PRO A 226 -0.10 20.23 1.11
CA PRO A 226 -1.18 20.85 0.33
C PRO A 226 -1.89 19.86 -0.62
N ASP A 227 -1.20 18.82 -1.07
CA ASP A 227 -1.78 17.74 -1.86
C ASP A 227 -2.35 16.58 -0.99
N GLY A 228 -2.20 16.69 0.32
CA GLY A 228 -2.55 15.65 1.27
C GLY A 228 -4.05 15.41 1.37
N VAL A 229 -4.45 14.14 1.43
CA VAL A 229 -5.83 13.68 1.48
C VAL A 229 -6.02 12.67 2.61
N ILE A 230 -7.09 12.83 3.39
CA ILE A 230 -7.58 11.78 4.29
C ILE A 230 -8.55 10.91 3.50
N ALA A 231 -8.32 9.60 3.48
CA ALA A 231 -9.18 8.64 2.79
C ALA A 231 -9.59 7.49 3.70
N VAL A 232 -10.80 6.98 3.52
CA VAL A 232 -11.30 5.81 4.25
C VAL A 232 -11.53 4.67 3.27
N GLU A 233 -10.88 3.53 3.52
CA GLU A 233 -11.03 2.29 2.78
C GLU A 233 -11.81 1.29 3.64
N VAL A 234 -12.80 0.61 3.07
CA VAL A 234 -13.61 -0.39 3.77
C VAL A 234 -13.46 -1.78 3.15
N ARG A 235 -13.82 -2.81 3.89
CA ARG A 235 -13.77 -4.22 3.47
C ARG A 235 -15.13 -4.92 3.58
N ASP A 236 -16.17 -4.19 3.98
CA ASP A 236 -17.54 -4.65 4.06
C ASP A 236 -18.39 -3.75 3.17
N PRO A 237 -19.11 -4.29 2.16
CA PRO A 237 -19.95 -3.52 1.24
C PRO A 237 -21.06 -2.73 1.94
N GLU A 238 -21.45 -3.14 3.15
CA GLU A 238 -22.48 -2.50 3.98
C GLU A 238 -22.17 -1.03 4.31
N TRP A 239 -20.91 -0.64 4.25
CA TRP A 239 -20.50 0.76 4.39
C TRP A 239 -20.90 1.64 3.22
N LEU A 240 -21.14 1.08 2.02
CA LEU A 240 -21.37 1.85 0.80
C LEU A 240 -22.78 2.48 0.78
N THR A 241 -23.01 3.44 1.68
CA THR A 241 -24.29 4.11 1.88
C THR A 241 -24.16 5.63 1.67
N PRO A 242 -25.28 6.33 1.37
CA PRO A 242 -25.31 7.79 1.33
C PRO A 242 -24.85 8.45 2.63
N ASP A 243 -25.16 7.84 3.78
CA ASP A 243 -24.77 8.36 5.10
C ASP A 243 -23.26 8.30 5.29
N PHE A 244 -22.61 7.23 4.84
CA PHE A 244 -21.15 7.14 4.84
C PHE A 244 -20.52 8.23 3.95
N ALA A 245 -21.07 8.46 2.76
CA ALA A 245 -20.62 9.55 1.89
C ALA A 245 -20.81 10.92 2.55
N ALA A 246 -21.90 11.12 3.28
CA ALA A 246 -22.17 12.36 4.02
C ALA A 246 -21.14 12.60 5.12
N VAL A 247 -20.79 11.57 5.90
CA VAL A 247 -19.74 11.63 6.93
C VAL A 247 -18.39 12.02 6.32
N LEU A 248 -17.99 11.38 5.22
CA LEU A 248 -16.72 11.69 4.55
C LEU A 248 -16.69 13.13 4.05
N ARG A 249 -17.78 13.59 3.42
CA ARG A 249 -17.89 14.97 2.90
C ARG A 249 -17.81 16.01 4.01
N GLU A 250 -18.53 15.79 5.11
CA GLU A 250 -18.52 16.68 6.28
C GLU A 250 -17.11 16.81 6.87
N ALA A 251 -16.38 15.73 6.92
CA ALA A 251 -15.01 15.72 7.46
C ALA A 251 -13.92 16.16 6.46
N GLY A 252 -14.28 16.48 5.22
CA GLY A 252 -13.31 16.78 4.16
C GLY A 252 -12.44 15.58 3.77
N ALA A 253 -12.90 14.37 4.07
CA ALA A 253 -12.26 13.13 3.69
C ALA A 253 -12.83 12.57 2.38
N THR A 254 -12.13 11.60 1.77
CA THR A 254 -12.61 10.93 0.56
C THR A 254 -12.75 9.42 0.78
N TYR A 255 -13.47 8.78 -0.15
CA TYR A 255 -13.53 7.32 -0.23
C TYR A 255 -12.29 6.79 -0.93
N CYS A 256 -11.59 5.85 -0.29
CA CYS A 256 -10.55 5.08 -0.97
C CYS A 256 -11.20 3.92 -1.73
N LEU A 257 -11.15 3.99 -3.05
CA LEU A 257 -11.62 2.91 -3.93
C LEU A 257 -10.77 1.66 -3.70
N GLY A 258 -11.33 0.69 -3.01
CA GLY A 258 -10.68 -0.58 -2.70
C GLY A 258 -11.03 -1.63 -3.76
N LEU A 259 -10.07 -2.02 -4.61
CA LEU A 259 -10.23 -3.14 -5.53
C LEU A 259 -9.72 -4.40 -4.85
N HIS A 260 -10.64 -5.16 -4.30
CA HIS A 260 -10.41 -6.34 -3.48
C HIS A 260 -11.59 -7.29 -3.61
N ALA A 261 -11.35 -8.61 -3.56
CA ALA A 261 -12.40 -9.62 -3.74
C ALA A 261 -13.53 -9.60 -2.69
N LYS A 262 -13.37 -8.90 -1.56
CA LYS A 262 -14.44 -8.67 -0.58
C LYS A 262 -15.35 -7.50 -0.94
N MET A 263 -14.91 -6.63 -1.85
CA MET A 263 -15.67 -5.47 -2.27
C MET A 263 -16.35 -5.74 -3.62
N PRO A 264 -17.45 -5.06 -3.92
CA PRO A 264 -18.08 -5.16 -5.23
C PRO A 264 -17.15 -4.63 -6.33
N PRO A 265 -17.41 -4.97 -7.60
CA PRO A 265 -16.66 -4.43 -8.74
C PRO A 265 -16.63 -2.91 -8.74
N LEU A 266 -15.63 -2.32 -9.43
CA LEU A 266 -15.44 -0.87 -9.50
C LEU A 266 -16.73 -0.13 -9.89
N GLN A 267 -17.47 -0.66 -10.86
CA GLN A 267 -18.72 -0.07 -11.37
C GLN A 267 -19.76 0.14 -10.25
N ASP A 268 -19.86 -0.82 -9.35
CA ASP A 268 -20.81 -0.77 -8.23
C ASP A 268 -20.33 0.16 -7.09
N GLN A 269 -19.05 0.53 -7.08
CA GLN A 269 -18.48 1.52 -6.15
C GLN A 269 -18.55 2.97 -6.70
N LEU A 270 -18.86 3.17 -7.99
CA LEU A 270 -18.96 4.50 -8.59
C LEU A 270 -19.94 5.45 -7.89
N PRO A 271 -21.09 4.99 -7.35
CA PRO A 271 -21.98 5.88 -6.59
C PRO A 271 -21.28 6.60 -5.44
N MET A 272 -20.39 5.93 -4.72
CA MET A 272 -19.60 6.56 -3.65
C MET A 272 -18.68 7.67 -4.17
N LEU A 273 -17.96 7.40 -5.27
CA LEU A 273 -17.08 8.39 -5.90
C LEU A 273 -17.89 9.58 -6.41
N ARG A 274 -19.04 9.34 -7.02
CA ARG A 274 -19.93 10.41 -7.51
C ARG A 274 -20.50 11.27 -6.37
N ALA A 275 -20.80 10.66 -5.24
CA ALA A 275 -21.30 11.39 -4.07
C ALA A 275 -20.26 12.36 -3.49
N LEU A 276 -18.99 12.11 -3.71
CA LEU A 276 -17.86 12.95 -3.24
C LEU A 276 -17.26 13.82 -4.36
N TRP A 277 -17.88 13.83 -5.53
CA TRP A 277 -17.43 14.59 -6.69
C TRP A 277 -17.77 16.10 -6.59
N PRO A 278 -16.89 17.02 -7.09
CA PRO A 278 -15.52 16.78 -7.48
C PRO A 278 -14.59 16.64 -6.28
N GLY A 279 -13.71 15.64 -6.31
CA GLY A 279 -12.78 15.38 -5.22
C GLY A 279 -11.61 14.52 -5.70
N PRO A 280 -10.58 14.36 -4.87
CA PRO A 280 -9.43 13.53 -5.19
C PRO A 280 -9.82 12.05 -5.27
N LEU A 281 -9.10 11.30 -6.11
CA LEU A 281 -9.17 9.86 -6.15
C LEU A 281 -8.03 9.26 -5.32
N VAL A 282 -8.38 8.38 -4.40
CA VAL A 282 -7.44 7.44 -3.78
C VAL A 282 -7.91 6.04 -4.14
N CYS A 283 -7.04 5.26 -4.78
CA CYS A 283 -7.34 3.89 -5.18
C CYS A 283 -6.25 2.94 -4.71
N ARG A 284 -6.64 1.85 -4.10
CA ARG A 284 -5.76 0.74 -3.74
C ARG A 284 -6.28 -0.55 -4.38
N TRP A 285 -5.57 -1.04 -5.40
CA TRP A 285 -5.86 -2.32 -6.02
C TRP A 285 -5.05 -3.40 -5.31
N ASN A 286 -5.71 -4.16 -4.44
CA ASN A 286 -5.03 -5.01 -3.46
C ASN A 286 -4.95 -6.48 -3.88
N LEU A 287 -6.05 -7.03 -4.41
CA LEU A 287 -6.13 -8.45 -4.72
C LEU A 287 -7.06 -8.67 -5.91
N ASN A 288 -6.59 -9.47 -6.88
CA ASN A 288 -7.41 -9.86 -8.01
C ASN A 288 -8.58 -10.74 -7.55
N PRO A 289 -9.83 -10.42 -7.94
CA PRO A 289 -11.02 -11.18 -7.51
C PRO A 289 -10.99 -12.67 -7.86
N VAL A 290 -10.21 -13.07 -8.86
CA VAL A 290 -10.06 -14.47 -9.30
C VAL A 290 -9.59 -15.39 -8.15
N HIS A 291 -8.88 -14.86 -7.18
CA HIS A 291 -8.38 -15.62 -6.03
C HIS A 291 -9.37 -15.69 -4.86
N GLY A 292 -10.49 -14.98 -4.95
CA GLY A 292 -11.46 -14.91 -3.86
C GLY A 292 -11.00 -14.05 -2.66
N PRO A 293 -11.86 -13.90 -1.65
CA PRO A 293 -11.67 -12.91 -0.57
C PRO A 293 -10.50 -13.20 0.39
N TYR A 294 -9.97 -14.41 0.38
CA TYR A 294 -8.85 -14.86 1.23
C TYR A 294 -7.66 -15.36 0.41
N GLY A 295 -7.59 -15.01 -0.87
CA GLY A 295 -6.71 -15.61 -1.86
C GLY A 295 -5.29 -15.04 -1.93
N TYR A 296 -4.81 -14.27 -0.93
CA TYR A 296 -3.47 -13.68 -0.97
C TYR A 296 -2.36 -14.73 -1.11
N GLU A 297 -2.39 -15.82 -0.35
CA GLU A 297 -1.39 -16.89 -0.45
C GLU A 297 -1.43 -17.61 -1.81
N ALA A 298 -2.62 -17.76 -2.40
CA ALA A 298 -2.76 -18.37 -3.72
C ALA A 298 -2.22 -17.44 -4.81
N ALA A 299 -2.49 -16.14 -4.70
CA ALA A 299 -1.96 -15.12 -5.59
C ALA A 299 -0.42 -15.04 -5.48
N GLU A 300 0.13 -15.01 -4.26
CA GLU A 300 1.57 -15.00 -4.00
C GLU A 300 2.25 -16.17 -4.69
N ARG A 301 1.80 -17.40 -4.42
CA ARG A 301 2.37 -18.62 -5.04
C ARG A 301 2.31 -18.64 -6.56
N LEU A 302 1.27 -18.03 -7.15
CA LEU A 302 1.11 -18.01 -8.61
C LEU A 302 1.91 -16.89 -9.26
N TYR A 303 2.00 -15.72 -8.60
CA TYR A 303 2.55 -14.51 -9.20
C TYR A 303 4.04 -14.30 -8.91
N GLU A 304 4.57 -14.95 -7.85
CA GLU A 304 6.02 -14.91 -7.63
C GLU A 304 6.79 -15.44 -8.87
N PRO A 305 7.88 -14.79 -9.25
CA PRO A 305 8.60 -13.70 -8.57
C PRO A 305 8.09 -12.28 -8.91
N TYR A 306 6.91 -12.11 -9.47
CA TYR A 306 6.28 -10.83 -9.85
C TYR A 306 6.95 -10.14 -11.05
N ASP A 307 7.51 -10.91 -11.95
CA ASP A 307 8.23 -10.46 -13.14
C ASP A 307 7.35 -10.30 -14.38
N ARG A 308 6.08 -10.69 -14.30
CA ARG A 308 5.12 -10.66 -15.41
C ARG A 308 3.68 -10.54 -14.94
N LEU A 309 2.82 -10.11 -15.86
CA LEU A 309 1.38 -10.00 -15.63
C LEU A 309 0.69 -11.34 -15.90
N HIS A 310 0.07 -11.94 -14.89
CA HIS A 310 -0.67 -13.21 -14.99
C HIS A 310 -2.15 -12.99 -15.35
N HIS A 311 -2.82 -12.06 -14.66
CA HIS A 311 -4.24 -11.75 -14.87
C HIS A 311 -4.40 -10.26 -15.23
N PRO A 312 -4.51 -9.92 -16.51
CA PRO A 312 -4.46 -8.52 -16.97
C PRO A 312 -5.69 -7.67 -16.60
N ALA A 313 -6.82 -8.27 -16.21
CA ALA A 313 -8.06 -7.58 -15.80
C ALA A 313 -8.42 -6.35 -16.68
N PRO A 314 -8.61 -6.51 -18.01
CA PRO A 314 -8.70 -5.40 -18.96
C PRO A 314 -9.87 -4.48 -18.68
N GLU A 315 -11.02 -5.02 -18.26
CA GLU A 315 -12.22 -4.24 -17.93
C GLU A 315 -12.01 -3.35 -16.71
N THR A 316 -11.40 -3.90 -15.65
CA THR A 316 -11.09 -3.13 -14.43
C THR A 316 -10.07 -2.04 -14.74
N ARG A 317 -9.04 -2.33 -15.54
CA ARG A 317 -8.04 -1.32 -15.95
C ARG A 317 -8.68 -0.20 -16.77
N ALA A 318 -9.54 -0.53 -17.73
CA ALA A 318 -10.24 0.45 -18.55
C ALA A 318 -11.16 1.34 -17.70
N ALA A 319 -11.93 0.74 -16.79
CA ALA A 319 -12.80 1.48 -15.89
C ALA A 319 -12.01 2.40 -14.95
N LEU A 320 -10.92 1.91 -14.36
CA LEU A 320 -10.04 2.71 -13.51
C LEU A 320 -9.39 3.87 -14.28
N ALA A 321 -8.93 3.61 -15.51
CA ALA A 321 -8.37 4.66 -16.38
C ALA A 321 -9.39 5.77 -16.67
N ALA A 322 -10.66 5.42 -16.90
CA ALA A 322 -11.73 6.40 -17.09
C ALA A 322 -11.98 7.25 -15.83
N VAL A 323 -11.96 6.63 -14.64
CA VAL A 323 -12.09 7.35 -13.36
C VAL A 323 -10.91 8.29 -13.13
N ILE A 324 -9.68 7.84 -13.42
CA ILE A 324 -8.46 8.67 -13.31
C ILE A 324 -8.56 9.88 -14.26
N ALA A 325 -8.91 9.64 -15.53
CA ALA A 325 -9.04 10.72 -16.52
C ALA A 325 -10.11 11.74 -16.12
N GLY A 326 -11.27 11.28 -15.64
CA GLY A 326 -12.31 12.14 -15.12
C GLY A 326 -11.85 12.99 -13.92
N THR A 327 -11.16 12.38 -12.96
CA THR A 327 -10.64 13.05 -11.77
C THR A 327 -9.60 14.10 -12.12
N THR A 328 -8.57 13.70 -12.86
CA THR A 328 -7.46 14.60 -13.22
C THR A 328 -7.89 15.71 -14.20
N GLY A 329 -8.83 15.41 -15.09
CA GLY A 329 -9.44 16.40 -15.99
C GLY A 329 -10.24 17.49 -15.27
N ARG A 330 -10.63 17.28 -14.03
CA ARG A 330 -11.24 18.30 -13.13
C ARG A 330 -10.22 18.98 -12.21
N GLY A 331 -8.93 18.77 -12.46
CA GLY A 331 -7.86 19.39 -11.67
C GLY A 331 -7.67 18.75 -10.29
N GLN A 332 -8.24 17.55 -10.05
CA GLN A 332 -8.09 16.83 -8.80
C GLN A 332 -6.92 15.84 -8.85
N ASN A 333 -6.29 15.58 -7.71
CA ASN A 333 -5.21 14.61 -7.60
C ASN A 333 -5.76 13.17 -7.62
N ALA A 334 -5.02 12.26 -8.23
CA ALA A 334 -5.31 10.84 -8.23
C ALA A 334 -4.09 10.07 -7.70
N PHE A 335 -4.25 9.37 -6.58
CA PHE A 335 -3.27 8.49 -5.97
C PHE A 335 -3.71 7.03 -6.18
N VAL A 336 -2.95 6.29 -6.96
CA VAL A 336 -3.30 4.91 -7.34
C VAL A 336 -2.13 3.99 -7.02
N THR A 337 -2.35 3.06 -6.11
CA THR A 337 -1.37 2.01 -5.77
C THR A 337 -1.90 0.64 -6.14
N ILE A 338 -1.07 -0.15 -6.80
CA ILE A 338 -1.40 -1.48 -7.30
C ILE A 338 -0.49 -2.50 -6.62
N SER A 339 -1.10 -3.52 -6.01
CA SER A 339 -0.36 -4.63 -5.41
C SER A 339 0.09 -5.61 -6.48
N ASN A 340 1.17 -6.35 -6.21
CA ASN A 340 1.57 -7.50 -7.03
C ASN A 340 0.56 -8.67 -6.99
N HIS A 341 -0.44 -8.60 -6.14
CA HIS A 341 -1.56 -9.57 -6.07
C HIS A 341 -2.82 -9.10 -6.83
N ALA A 342 -2.73 -7.95 -7.54
CA ALA A 342 -3.83 -7.33 -8.27
C ALA A 342 -4.18 -8.03 -9.60
#